data_2066b5381bf1203de3c24a2d2aa62205
#
_entry.id   2066b5381bf1203de3c24a2d2aa62205
#
_cell.length_a   1.000
_cell.length_b   1.000
_cell.length_c   1.000
_cell.angle_alpha   90.00
_cell.angle_beta   90.00
_cell.angle_gamma   90.00
#
_symmetry.space_group_name_H-M   'P 1'
#
loop_
_entity.id
_entity.type
_entity.pdbx_description
1 polymer ?
#
loop_
_entity_poly.entity_id
_entity_poly.type
_entity_poly.pdbx_seq_one_letter_code
_entity_poly.pdbx_strand_id
1 'polypeptide(L)'
;MAFDIEMIKELYSKLPEKVNTARKLLGRPLTLTEKVLYAHLHADQKSENFQRGKSYVDFAPDRVAMQDATAQMALLQFMQAGRPKVAVPSTVHCDHLITAKVGAKDDLAKANTESKEVFDFLSSVSNKYGIGFWKPGAGIIHQVVLENYAFPGGMMIGTDSHTVNAGGLGMIAI
;
A
#
# COMPACT_ATOMS: atom_id res chain seq x y z
N MET A 1 4.96 14.55 -0.73
CA MET A 1 3.58 14.99 -0.46
C MET A 1 2.79 13.79 0.00
N ALA A 2 2.03 13.88 1.07
CA ALA A 2 1.32 12.72 1.64
C ALA A 2 0.12 12.26 0.81
N PHE A 3 -0.43 13.12 -0.05
CA PHE A 3 -1.66 12.84 -0.80
C PHE A 3 -1.42 12.81 -2.31
N ASP A 4 -1.87 11.74 -2.93
CA ASP A 4 -1.88 11.58 -4.40
C ASP A 4 -3.28 11.95 -4.93
N ILE A 5 -3.69 13.19 -4.73
CA ILE A 5 -5.05 13.67 -5.08
C ILE A 5 -5.36 13.47 -6.56
N GLU A 6 -4.40 13.71 -7.43
CA GLU A 6 -4.62 13.55 -8.88
C GLU A 6 -4.84 12.08 -9.26
N MET A 7 -4.12 11.15 -8.63
CA MET A 7 -4.36 9.70 -8.77
C MET A 7 -5.78 9.32 -8.32
N ILE A 8 -6.24 9.85 -7.19
CA ILE A 8 -7.59 9.58 -6.67
C ILE A 8 -8.66 10.13 -7.61
N LYS A 9 -8.49 11.35 -8.14
CA LYS A 9 -9.39 11.94 -9.14
C LYS A 9 -9.45 11.10 -10.41
N GLU A 10 -8.30 10.63 -10.88
CA GLU A 10 -8.21 9.76 -12.05
C GLU A 10 -8.94 8.44 -11.82
N LEU A 11 -8.72 7.79 -10.66
CA LEU A 11 -9.45 6.58 -10.29
C LEU A 11 -10.96 6.82 -10.31
N TYR A 12 -11.43 7.86 -9.63
CA TYR A 12 -12.87 8.16 -9.54
C TYR A 12 -13.49 8.52 -10.90
N SER A 13 -12.75 9.16 -11.80
CA SER A 13 -13.23 9.45 -13.14
C SER A 13 -13.50 8.19 -13.98
N LYS A 14 -12.68 7.14 -13.77
CA LYS A 14 -12.77 5.86 -14.51
C LYS A 14 -13.66 4.82 -13.82
N LEU A 15 -13.90 4.96 -12.51
CA LEU A 15 -14.63 3.99 -11.69
C LEU A 15 -16.05 3.67 -12.22
N PRO A 16 -16.89 4.66 -12.61
CA PRO A 16 -18.25 4.39 -13.09
C PRO A 16 -18.26 3.52 -14.34
N GLU A 17 -17.36 3.77 -15.28
CA GLU A 17 -17.27 3.01 -16.55
C GLU A 17 -16.84 1.57 -16.26
N LYS A 18 -15.78 1.36 -15.48
CA LYS A 18 -15.28 0.03 -15.10
C LYS A 18 -16.33 -0.79 -14.36
N VAL A 19 -17.01 -0.18 -13.40
CA VAL A 19 -18.10 -0.83 -12.65
C VAL A 19 -19.29 -1.18 -13.55
N ASN A 20 -19.67 -0.30 -14.47
CA ASN A 20 -20.77 -0.58 -15.40
C ASN A 20 -20.41 -1.70 -16.39
N THR A 21 -19.18 -1.76 -16.85
CA THR A 21 -18.67 -2.85 -17.69
C THR A 21 -18.73 -4.18 -16.96
N ALA A 22 -18.24 -4.23 -15.72
CA ALA A 22 -18.32 -5.43 -14.89
C ALA A 22 -19.78 -5.86 -14.60
N ARG A 23 -20.66 -4.90 -14.33
CA ARG A 23 -22.10 -5.16 -14.09
C ARG A 23 -22.79 -5.78 -15.31
N LYS A 24 -22.49 -5.25 -16.52
CA LYS A 24 -23.00 -5.81 -17.77
C LYS A 24 -22.49 -7.23 -18.02
N LEU A 25 -21.19 -7.44 -17.76
CA LEU A 25 -20.54 -8.73 -17.94
C LEU A 25 -21.15 -9.81 -17.03
N LEU A 26 -21.38 -9.47 -15.76
CA LEU A 26 -21.90 -10.42 -14.76
C LEU A 26 -23.43 -10.55 -14.77
N GLY A 27 -24.14 -9.64 -15.41
CA GLY A 27 -25.61 -9.64 -15.49
C GLY A 27 -26.34 -9.47 -14.15
N ARG A 28 -25.66 -8.92 -13.12
CA ARG A 28 -26.20 -8.76 -11.76
C ARG A 28 -25.62 -7.53 -11.03
N PRO A 29 -26.25 -7.09 -9.93
CA PRO A 29 -25.64 -6.11 -9.04
C PRO A 29 -24.30 -6.60 -8.46
N LEU A 30 -23.40 -5.66 -8.21
CA LEU A 30 -22.09 -5.92 -7.63
C LEU A 30 -22.07 -5.47 -6.16
N THR A 31 -21.37 -6.21 -5.32
CA THR A 31 -20.99 -5.78 -3.97
C THR A 31 -19.96 -4.65 -4.05
N LEU A 32 -19.71 -3.95 -2.95
CA LEU A 32 -18.67 -2.92 -2.89
C LEU A 32 -17.30 -3.52 -3.23
N THR A 33 -16.97 -4.66 -2.63
CA THR A 33 -15.71 -5.37 -2.88
C THR A 33 -15.54 -5.70 -4.36
N GLU A 34 -16.55 -6.26 -5.02
CA GLU A 34 -16.48 -6.55 -6.46
C GLU A 34 -16.28 -5.29 -7.30
N LYS A 35 -16.93 -4.17 -6.95
CA LYS A 35 -16.73 -2.89 -7.65
C LYS A 35 -15.28 -2.44 -7.57
N VAL A 36 -14.67 -2.52 -6.39
CA VAL A 36 -13.27 -2.14 -6.18
C VAL A 36 -12.33 -3.11 -6.93
N LEU A 37 -12.52 -4.44 -6.82
CA LEU A 37 -11.70 -5.43 -7.51
C LEU A 37 -11.74 -5.26 -9.04
N TYR A 38 -12.93 -5.16 -9.64
CA TYR A 38 -13.05 -4.95 -11.09
C TYR A 38 -12.51 -3.60 -11.56
N ALA A 39 -12.53 -2.59 -10.70
CA ALA A 39 -11.93 -1.29 -11.01
C ALA A 39 -10.39 -1.32 -11.02
N HIS A 40 -9.79 -2.27 -10.30
CA HIS A 40 -8.34 -2.41 -10.15
C HIS A 40 -7.76 -3.59 -10.94
N LEU A 41 -8.48 -4.16 -11.88
CA LEU A 41 -7.88 -5.15 -12.78
C LEU A 41 -6.68 -4.54 -13.51
N HIS A 42 -5.57 -5.30 -13.58
CA HIS A 42 -4.40 -4.89 -14.35
C HIS A 42 -4.77 -4.65 -15.82
N ALA A 43 -4.08 -3.76 -16.50
CA ALA A 43 -4.42 -3.36 -17.87
C ALA A 43 -4.44 -4.55 -18.85
N ASP A 44 -3.57 -5.53 -18.63
CA ASP A 44 -3.47 -6.73 -19.46
C ASP A 44 -4.45 -7.83 -19.04
N GLN A 45 -5.14 -7.67 -17.90
CA GLN A 45 -6.11 -8.63 -17.39
C GLN A 45 -7.44 -8.46 -18.10
N LYS A 46 -7.83 -9.47 -18.89
CA LYS A 46 -9.17 -9.49 -19.49
C LYS A 46 -10.24 -9.60 -18.39
N SER A 47 -11.23 -8.73 -18.46
CA SER A 47 -12.38 -8.79 -17.56
C SER A 47 -13.27 -9.98 -17.93
N GLU A 48 -13.52 -10.85 -16.96
CA GLU A 48 -14.35 -12.05 -17.11
C GLU A 48 -15.10 -12.39 -15.82
N ASN A 49 -15.93 -13.41 -15.83
CA ASN A 49 -16.61 -13.90 -14.63
C ASN A 49 -15.65 -14.77 -13.80
N PHE A 50 -14.89 -14.14 -12.93
CA PHE A 50 -13.93 -14.82 -12.06
C PHE A 50 -14.63 -15.70 -11.02
N GLN A 51 -14.11 -16.91 -10.84
CA GLN A 51 -14.65 -17.88 -9.89
C GLN A 51 -13.80 -17.89 -8.61
N ARG A 52 -14.44 -17.62 -7.47
CA ARG A 52 -13.79 -17.65 -6.16
C ARG A 52 -13.11 -19.01 -5.90
N GLY A 53 -11.84 -18.96 -5.50
CA GLY A 53 -11.04 -20.15 -5.20
C GLY A 53 -10.54 -20.93 -6.42
N LYS A 54 -10.78 -20.42 -7.64
CA LYS A 54 -10.34 -21.07 -8.89
C LYS A 54 -9.57 -20.11 -9.81
N SER A 55 -10.08 -18.88 -9.98
CA SER A 55 -9.45 -17.92 -10.89
C SER A 55 -8.26 -17.23 -10.25
N TYR A 56 -7.19 -17.07 -11.02
CA TYR A 56 -6.07 -16.17 -10.72
C TYR A 56 -6.31 -14.86 -11.45
N VAL A 57 -6.08 -13.74 -10.78
CA VAL A 57 -6.40 -12.41 -11.30
C VAL A 57 -5.28 -11.44 -10.98
N ASP A 58 -4.83 -10.69 -11.97
CA ASP A 58 -3.83 -9.65 -11.80
C ASP A 58 -4.49 -8.30 -11.49
N PHE A 59 -4.03 -7.66 -10.43
CA PHE A 59 -4.54 -6.36 -10.00
C PHE A 59 -3.45 -5.28 -10.07
N ALA A 60 -3.87 -4.05 -10.29
CA ALA A 60 -3.06 -2.85 -10.19
C ALA A 60 -3.46 -2.06 -8.93
N PRO A 61 -2.76 -2.22 -7.80
CA PRO A 61 -3.06 -1.48 -6.58
C PRO A 61 -2.70 0.01 -6.74
N ASP A 62 -3.37 0.86 -5.95
CA ASP A 62 -3.09 2.29 -5.92
C ASP A 62 -1.85 2.61 -5.07
N ARG A 63 -1.53 1.75 -4.11
CA ARG A 63 -0.45 2.01 -3.14
C ARG A 63 0.14 0.72 -2.55
N VAL A 64 1.43 0.82 -2.20
CA VAL A 64 2.12 -0.15 -1.35
C VAL A 64 2.60 0.54 -0.08
N ALA A 65 2.30 -0.02 1.09
CA ALA A 65 2.78 0.44 2.39
C ALA A 65 3.61 -0.65 3.06
N MET A 66 4.83 -0.30 3.49
CA MET A 66 5.78 -1.25 4.05
C MET A 66 6.22 -0.81 5.44
N GLN A 67 6.26 -1.72 6.40
CA GLN A 67 6.86 -1.47 7.71
C GLN A 67 8.36 -1.83 7.69
N ASP A 68 9.15 -1.27 8.60
CA ASP A 68 10.61 -1.30 8.56
C ASP A 68 11.23 -2.71 8.68
N ALA A 69 10.63 -3.63 9.41
CA ALA A 69 11.21 -4.97 9.55
C ALA A 69 11.11 -5.79 8.25
N THR A 70 9.97 -5.74 7.55
CA THR A 70 9.73 -6.51 6.31
C THR A 70 10.16 -5.75 5.05
N ALA A 71 10.18 -4.42 5.06
CA ALA A 71 10.63 -3.59 3.94
C ALA A 71 12.07 -3.90 3.53
N GLN A 72 12.93 -4.30 4.45
CA GLN A 72 14.31 -4.65 4.15
C GLN A 72 14.38 -5.71 3.06
N MET A 73 13.67 -6.82 3.24
CA MET A 73 13.65 -7.91 2.26
C MET A 73 12.94 -7.50 0.96
N ALA A 74 11.81 -6.83 1.07
CA ALA A 74 11.05 -6.37 -0.11
C ALA A 74 11.88 -5.43 -0.99
N LEU A 75 12.59 -4.48 -0.39
CA LEU A 75 13.43 -3.53 -1.12
C LEU A 75 14.70 -4.18 -1.68
N LEU A 76 15.31 -5.14 -0.99
CA LEU A 76 16.42 -5.92 -1.55
C LEU A 76 15.99 -6.69 -2.81
N GLN A 77 14.84 -7.35 -2.77
CA GLN A 77 14.29 -8.05 -3.94
C GLN A 77 13.95 -7.07 -5.08
N PHE A 78 13.36 -5.91 -4.74
CA PHE A 78 13.08 -4.86 -5.72
C PHE A 78 14.37 -4.35 -6.40
N MET A 79 15.43 -4.13 -5.64
CA MET A 79 16.74 -3.70 -6.17
C MET A 79 17.32 -4.76 -7.12
N GLN A 80 17.22 -6.04 -6.77
CA GLN A 80 17.67 -7.16 -7.62
C GLN A 80 16.87 -7.25 -8.93
N ALA A 81 15.61 -6.85 -8.93
CA ALA A 81 14.79 -6.78 -10.14
C ALA A 81 15.23 -5.68 -11.13
N GLY A 82 16.17 -4.80 -10.75
CA GLY A 82 16.80 -3.81 -11.63
C GLY A 82 15.87 -2.71 -12.15
N ARG A 83 14.75 -2.48 -11.51
CA ARG A 83 13.81 -1.42 -11.92
C ARG A 83 14.31 -0.03 -11.48
N PRO A 84 14.17 1.00 -12.32
CA PRO A 84 14.70 2.33 -12.03
C PRO A 84 13.89 3.07 -10.94
N LYS A 85 12.61 2.74 -10.78
CA LYS A 85 11.69 3.32 -9.78
C LYS A 85 10.52 2.37 -9.51
N VAL A 86 9.78 2.63 -8.44
CA VAL A 86 8.54 1.90 -8.13
C VAL A 86 7.46 2.16 -9.18
N ALA A 87 6.61 1.16 -9.42
CA ALA A 87 5.52 1.25 -10.40
C ALA A 87 4.31 2.01 -9.85
N VAL A 88 4.08 1.96 -8.54
CA VAL A 88 2.97 2.61 -7.84
C VAL A 88 3.49 3.39 -6.64
N PRO A 89 2.78 4.42 -6.17
CA PRO A 89 3.13 5.14 -4.96
C PRO A 89 3.39 4.17 -3.80
N SER A 90 4.58 4.26 -3.22
CA SER A 90 5.02 3.34 -2.15
C SER A 90 5.57 4.13 -0.97
N THR A 91 5.39 3.61 0.25
CA THR A 91 5.90 4.22 1.48
C THR A 91 6.53 3.18 2.39
N VAL A 92 7.58 3.60 3.10
CA VAL A 92 8.21 2.85 4.20
C VAL A 92 7.97 3.59 5.50
N HIS A 93 7.58 2.87 6.54
CA HIS A 93 7.25 3.40 7.86
C HIS A 93 8.12 2.71 8.91
N CYS A 94 8.84 3.50 9.71
CA CYS A 94 9.77 2.99 10.73
C CYS A 94 9.12 3.03 12.11
N ASP A 95 8.37 1.97 12.45
CA ASP A 95 7.66 1.85 13.73
C ASP A 95 7.83 0.50 14.43
N HIS A 96 8.09 -0.59 13.72
CA HIS A 96 8.18 -1.94 14.29
C HIS A 96 9.49 -2.20 15.05
N LEU A 97 10.57 -1.50 14.73
CA LEU A 97 11.87 -1.64 15.41
C LEU A 97 11.98 -0.76 16.66
N ILE A 98 10.91 -0.10 17.08
CA ILE A 98 10.84 0.73 18.29
C ILE A 98 10.15 -0.06 19.40
N THR A 99 10.86 -0.34 20.49
CA THR A 99 10.31 -1.03 21.64
C THR A 99 9.61 -0.04 22.56
N ALA A 100 8.28 -0.10 22.66
CA ALA A 100 7.50 0.76 23.56
C ALA A 100 7.55 0.22 25.00
N LYS A 101 8.64 0.46 25.72
CA LYS A 101 8.89 -0.12 27.04
C LYS A 101 9.06 0.90 28.16
N VAL A 102 9.87 1.93 27.94
CA VAL A 102 10.24 2.92 28.97
C VAL A 102 9.51 4.23 28.77
N GLY A 103 9.52 4.74 27.55
CA GLY A 103 8.88 5.98 27.17
C GLY A 103 9.36 6.45 25.80
N ALA A 104 8.54 7.23 25.11
CA ALA A 104 8.74 7.60 23.71
C ALA A 104 10.17 8.14 23.43
N LYS A 105 10.69 9.01 24.31
CA LYS A 105 12.02 9.64 24.12
C LYS A 105 13.15 8.63 24.18
N ASP A 106 13.14 7.79 25.21
CA ASP A 106 14.24 6.85 25.49
C ASP A 106 14.19 5.66 24.53
N ASP A 107 13.00 5.14 24.27
CA ASP A 107 12.81 4.04 23.33
C ASP A 107 13.14 4.43 21.90
N LEU A 108 12.83 5.66 21.48
CA LEU A 108 13.21 6.18 20.16
C LEU A 108 14.73 6.41 20.05
N ALA A 109 15.37 6.97 21.10
CA ALA A 109 16.82 7.16 21.13
C ALA A 109 17.54 5.81 21.02
N LYS A 110 17.06 4.79 21.76
CA LYS A 110 17.56 3.42 21.68
C LYS A 110 17.42 2.84 20.27
N ALA A 111 16.23 2.90 19.68
CA ALA A 111 15.99 2.39 18.34
C ALA A 111 16.88 3.05 17.28
N ASN A 112 17.06 4.36 17.34
CA ASN A 112 17.93 5.11 16.44
C ASN A 112 19.42 4.72 16.57
N THR A 113 19.82 4.15 17.70
CA THR A 113 21.18 3.65 17.90
C THR A 113 21.30 2.19 17.46
N GLU A 114 20.41 1.33 17.93
CA GLU A 114 20.48 -0.13 17.70
C GLU A 114 20.11 -0.51 16.26
N SER A 115 19.14 0.19 15.65
CA SER A 115 18.65 -0.08 14.31
C SER A 115 19.12 0.96 13.26
N LYS A 116 20.18 1.71 13.58
CA LYS A 116 20.67 2.78 12.70
C LYS A 116 20.97 2.33 11.28
N GLU A 117 21.63 1.21 11.12
CA GLU A 117 22.00 0.65 9.81
C GLU A 117 20.75 0.35 8.97
N VAL A 118 19.70 -0.22 9.59
CA VAL A 118 18.43 -0.51 8.93
C VAL A 118 17.75 0.76 8.48
N PHE A 119 17.64 1.75 9.36
CA PHE A 119 16.99 3.02 9.03
C PHE A 119 17.75 3.80 7.94
N ASP A 120 19.06 3.79 7.98
CA ASP A 120 19.91 4.40 6.94
C ASP A 120 19.73 3.69 5.58
N PHE A 121 19.70 2.36 5.57
CA PHE A 121 19.42 1.57 4.37
C PHE A 121 18.04 1.91 3.79
N LEU A 122 16.98 1.84 4.60
CA LEU A 122 15.61 2.11 4.17
C LEU A 122 15.45 3.54 3.64
N SER A 123 16.04 4.53 4.32
CA SER A 123 16.04 5.92 3.88
C SER A 123 16.76 6.10 2.54
N SER A 124 17.95 5.51 2.41
CA SER A 124 18.77 5.58 1.20
C SER A 124 18.05 4.99 -0.01
N VAL A 125 17.51 3.78 0.14
CA VAL A 125 16.77 3.09 -0.93
C VAL A 125 15.48 3.85 -1.28
N SER A 126 14.75 4.32 -0.27
CA SER A 126 13.53 5.11 -0.50
C SER A 126 13.81 6.35 -1.33
N ASN A 127 14.85 7.11 -0.99
CA ASN A 127 15.27 8.29 -1.75
C ASN A 127 15.65 7.95 -3.19
N LYS A 128 16.39 6.86 -3.40
CA LYS A 128 16.85 6.45 -4.73
C LYS A 128 15.70 6.10 -5.67
N TYR A 129 14.68 5.43 -5.17
CA TYR A 129 13.60 4.85 -5.99
C TYR A 129 12.28 5.62 -5.94
N GLY A 130 12.24 6.78 -5.28
CA GLY A 130 11.04 7.62 -5.19
C GLY A 130 9.98 7.09 -4.25
N ILE A 131 10.40 6.39 -3.19
CA ILE A 131 9.54 5.84 -2.14
C ILE A 131 9.44 6.87 -1.01
N GLY A 132 8.23 7.10 -0.48
CA GLY A 132 8.03 7.96 0.69
C GLY A 132 8.64 7.29 1.94
N PHE A 133 9.34 8.08 2.76
CA PHE A 133 10.00 7.57 3.97
C PHE A 133 9.48 8.27 5.22
N TRP A 134 8.79 7.51 6.05
CA TRP A 134 8.32 7.92 7.37
C TRP A 134 9.34 7.46 8.41
N LYS A 135 10.17 8.40 8.86
CA LYS A 135 11.29 8.13 9.76
C LYS A 135 10.85 7.61 11.13
N PRO A 136 11.74 6.98 11.92
CA PRO A 136 11.45 6.57 13.29
C PRO A 136 10.83 7.69 14.12
N GLY A 137 9.74 7.40 14.82
CA GLY A 137 9.00 8.36 15.62
C GLY A 137 7.93 9.15 14.87
N ALA A 138 7.71 8.89 13.57
CA ALA A 138 6.66 9.55 12.79
C ALA A 138 5.24 9.04 13.08
N GLY A 139 5.12 7.90 13.74
CA GLY A 139 3.85 7.26 14.10
C GLY A 139 3.77 5.81 13.65
N ILE A 140 2.73 5.13 14.11
CA ILE A 140 2.43 3.73 13.76
C ILE A 140 1.93 3.68 12.31
N ILE A 141 2.48 2.74 11.50
CA ILE A 141 2.15 2.61 10.09
C ILE A 141 0.64 2.62 9.81
N HIS A 142 -0.14 1.82 10.55
CA HIS A 142 -1.58 1.69 10.30
C HIS A 142 -2.32 3.01 10.48
N GLN A 143 -1.96 3.78 11.51
CA GLN A 143 -2.56 5.07 11.79
C GLN A 143 -2.13 6.11 10.76
N VAL A 144 -0.83 6.17 10.45
CA VAL A 144 -0.30 7.08 9.44
C VAL A 144 -0.92 6.82 8.06
N VAL A 145 -1.05 5.55 7.68
CA VAL A 145 -1.67 5.16 6.40
C VAL A 145 -3.16 5.51 6.37
N LEU A 146 -3.89 5.22 7.45
CA LEU A 146 -5.31 5.55 7.55
C LEU A 146 -5.56 7.04 7.42
N GLU A 147 -4.76 7.87 8.10
CA GLU A 147 -4.93 9.33 8.14
C GLU A 147 -4.48 10.04 6.86
N ASN A 148 -3.47 9.49 6.16
CA ASN A 148 -2.81 10.21 5.07
C ASN A 148 -3.06 9.63 3.68
N TYR A 149 -3.45 8.36 3.57
CA TYR A 149 -3.45 7.65 2.29
C TYR A 149 -4.72 6.87 2.00
N ALA A 150 -5.49 6.52 3.03
CA ALA A 150 -6.70 5.74 2.82
C ALA A 150 -7.83 6.59 2.24
N PHE A 151 -8.56 6.02 1.29
CA PHE A 151 -9.73 6.65 0.67
C PHE A 151 -10.72 5.59 0.17
N PRO A 152 -12.03 5.89 0.12
CA PRO A 152 -13.03 4.92 -0.31
C PRO A 152 -12.81 4.43 -1.74
N GLY A 153 -12.91 3.12 -1.95
CA GLY A 153 -12.82 2.51 -3.28
C GLY A 153 -11.41 2.29 -3.81
N GLY A 154 -10.36 2.61 -3.06
CA GLY A 154 -8.98 2.32 -3.40
C GLY A 154 -8.56 0.89 -3.10
N MET A 155 -7.39 0.49 -3.61
CA MET A 155 -6.73 -0.79 -3.32
C MET A 155 -5.30 -0.56 -2.82
N MET A 156 -4.97 -1.17 -1.69
CA MET A 156 -3.65 -1.07 -1.07
C MET A 156 -3.08 -2.46 -0.77
N ILE A 157 -1.79 -2.62 -0.97
CA ILE A 157 -1.02 -3.79 -0.54
C ILE A 157 -0.04 -3.34 0.53
N GLY A 158 0.08 -4.12 1.60
CA GLY A 158 1.01 -3.84 2.69
C GLY A 158 1.86 -5.04 3.06
N THR A 159 2.97 -4.78 3.75
CA THR A 159 3.83 -5.83 4.31
C THR A 159 3.52 -6.13 5.77
N ASP A 160 2.42 -5.61 6.27
CA ASP A 160 1.98 -5.74 7.66
C ASP A 160 0.57 -6.33 7.75
N SER A 161 0.35 -7.22 8.73
CA SER A 161 -0.93 -7.91 8.93
C SER A 161 -2.10 -6.95 9.25
N HIS A 162 -1.82 -5.75 9.72
CA HIS A 162 -2.82 -4.72 10.03
C HIS A 162 -3.06 -3.73 8.89
N THR A 163 -2.48 -3.95 7.70
CA THR A 163 -2.79 -3.15 6.50
C THR A 163 -4.30 -3.08 6.25
N VAL A 164 -5.03 -4.14 6.57
CA VAL A 164 -6.49 -4.24 6.51
C VAL A 164 -7.24 -3.14 7.27
N ASN A 165 -6.58 -2.42 8.19
CA ASN A 165 -7.15 -1.29 8.91
C ASN A 165 -7.68 -0.19 7.96
N ALA A 166 -7.07 0.00 6.80
CA ALA A 166 -7.53 0.93 5.78
C ALA A 166 -8.91 0.56 5.20
N GLY A 167 -9.37 -0.68 5.39
CA GLY A 167 -10.73 -1.12 5.09
C GLY A 167 -11.81 -0.36 5.86
N GLY A 168 -11.47 0.22 7.02
CA GLY A 168 -12.37 1.09 7.78
C GLY A 168 -12.84 2.34 7.02
N LEU A 169 -12.08 2.78 6.01
CA LEU A 169 -12.47 3.86 5.09
C LEU A 169 -12.93 3.34 3.71
N GLY A 170 -13.26 2.06 3.59
CA GLY A 170 -13.83 1.50 2.36
C GLY A 170 -12.81 1.20 1.27
N MET A 171 -11.54 0.97 1.61
CA MET A 171 -10.53 0.39 0.72
C MET A 171 -10.59 -1.14 0.72
N ILE A 172 -10.03 -1.74 -0.33
CA ILE A 172 -9.49 -3.10 -0.23
C ILE A 172 -8.02 -2.95 0.17
N ALA A 173 -7.69 -3.41 1.37
CA ALA A 173 -6.34 -3.36 1.92
C ALA A 173 -5.92 -4.77 2.36
N ILE A 174 -4.76 -5.22 1.87
CA ILE A 174 -4.27 -6.60 1.98
C ILE A 174 -2.83 -6.60 2.47
#